data_823b2e466127c6d9f1c9497219145ee2
#
_entry.id   823b2e466127c6d9f1c9497219145ee2
#
_cell.length_a   1.000
_cell.length_b   1.000
_cell.length_c   1.000
_cell.angle_alpha   90.00
_cell.angle_beta   90.00
_cell.angle_gamma   90.00
#
_symmetry.space_group_name_H-M   'P 1'
#
loop_
_entity.id
_entity.type
_entity.pdbx_description
1 polymer ?
#
loop_
_entity_poly.entity_id
_entity_poly.type
_entity_poly.pdbx_seq_one_letter_code
_entity_poly.pdbx_strand_id
1 'polypeptide(L)'
;TETCKKYPQHDRVHDLWNQGIQERLMVPVFHGREHLNIQRWMRALQNGCESTLLAYDHGVTGISRGIDGVKLGGYQAAFDIDTLEDVEYQKEVLKTGLDLFEELYGYRSKFFIPTNGPFNNQLESVVKKLGIDYLGTGKIQLEPLGNNQYKKHFCYLGKKSNNGIMY
;
A
#
# COMPACT_ATOMS: atom_id res chain seq x y z
N THR A 1 4.77 1.69 20.46
CA THR A 1 4.46 2.91 19.68
C THR A 1 3.77 3.94 20.59
N GLU A 2 3.77 5.22 20.22
CA GLU A 2 3.10 6.29 21.01
C GLU A 2 1.60 6.02 21.18
N THR A 3 0.97 5.45 20.18
CA THR A 3 -0.46 5.07 20.25
C THR A 3 -0.71 4.04 21.35
N CYS A 4 0.13 3.01 21.45
CA CYS A 4 -0.02 1.99 22.50
C CYS A 4 0.18 2.58 23.89
N LYS A 5 1.02 3.60 24.06
CA LYS A 5 1.22 4.30 25.34
C LYS A 5 -0.01 5.09 25.81
N LYS A 6 -0.87 5.55 24.87
CA LYS A 6 -2.12 6.26 25.18
C LYS A 6 -3.24 5.33 25.68
N TYR A 7 -3.12 4.03 25.45
CA TYR A 7 -4.15 3.03 25.77
C TYR A 7 -3.53 1.93 26.63
N PRO A 8 -3.57 2.03 27.97
CA PRO A 8 -2.91 1.07 28.88
C PRO A 8 -3.29 -0.40 28.65
N GLN A 9 -4.51 -0.67 28.16
CA GLN A 9 -4.97 -2.02 27.81
C GLN A 9 -4.22 -2.61 26.57
N HIS A 10 -3.48 -1.79 25.83
CA HIS A 10 -2.71 -2.18 24.64
C HIS A 10 -1.20 -1.92 24.80
N ASP A 11 -0.73 -1.64 26.00
CA ASP A 11 0.68 -1.28 26.29
C ASP A 11 1.66 -2.41 25.93
N ARG A 12 1.23 -3.67 26.05
CA ARG A 12 2.03 -4.86 25.74
C ARG A 12 2.00 -5.29 24.28
N VAL A 13 1.24 -4.65 23.40
CA VAL A 13 1.11 -5.05 21.99
C VAL A 13 2.47 -5.09 21.29
N HIS A 14 3.32 -4.11 21.54
CA HIS A 14 4.66 -4.05 20.93
C HIS A 14 5.56 -5.20 21.40
N ASP A 15 5.53 -5.53 22.70
CA ASP A 15 6.35 -6.60 23.25
C ASP A 15 5.90 -7.97 22.75
N LEU A 16 4.58 -8.21 22.70
CA LEU A 16 4.00 -9.44 22.14
C LEU A 16 4.29 -9.59 20.64
N TRP A 17 4.28 -8.49 19.90
CA TRP A 17 4.65 -8.48 18.50
C TRP A 17 6.12 -8.90 18.32
N ASN A 18 7.02 -8.29 19.08
CA ASN A 18 8.44 -8.63 19.04
C ASN A 18 8.70 -10.09 19.47
N GLN A 19 8.02 -10.56 20.52
CA GLN A 19 8.11 -11.95 20.94
C GLN A 19 7.66 -12.89 19.82
N GLY A 20 6.52 -12.62 19.17
CA GLY A 20 6.01 -13.43 18.07
C GLY A 20 7.00 -13.51 16.89
N ILE A 21 7.72 -12.43 16.60
CA ILE A 21 8.78 -12.42 15.58
C ILE A 21 9.99 -13.25 16.02
N GLN A 22 10.46 -13.07 17.25
CA GLN A 22 11.62 -13.78 17.81
C GLN A 22 11.39 -15.28 17.87
N GLU A 23 10.19 -15.70 18.24
CA GLU A 23 9.79 -17.10 18.31
C GLU A 23 9.37 -17.68 16.94
N ARG A 24 9.49 -16.92 15.86
CA ARG A 24 9.12 -17.30 14.48
C ARG A 24 7.65 -17.73 14.32
N LEU A 25 6.78 -17.22 15.15
CA LEU A 25 5.32 -17.43 15.07
C LEU A 25 4.68 -16.50 14.03
N MET A 26 5.34 -15.39 13.69
CA MET A 26 4.91 -14.45 12.67
C MET A 26 6.11 -13.85 11.93
N VAL A 27 5.92 -13.57 10.65
CA VAL A 27 6.91 -12.92 9.80
C VAL A 27 6.26 -11.69 9.18
N PRO A 28 6.66 -10.48 9.57
CA PRO A 28 6.20 -9.26 8.92
C PRO A 28 6.49 -9.28 7.42
N VAL A 29 5.54 -8.80 6.62
CA VAL A 29 5.72 -8.65 5.18
C VAL A 29 5.40 -7.21 4.77
N PHE A 30 6.02 -6.74 3.71
CA PHE A 30 5.81 -5.39 3.23
C PHE A 30 4.43 -5.23 2.62
N HIS A 31 3.71 -4.18 3.03
CA HIS A 31 2.36 -3.87 2.55
C HIS A 31 2.25 -2.45 1.98
N GLY A 32 3.37 -1.76 1.82
CA GLY A 32 3.46 -0.36 1.46
C GLY A 32 3.93 0.49 2.64
N ARG A 33 4.36 1.71 2.35
CA ARG A 33 4.76 2.68 3.38
C ARG A 33 3.54 3.23 4.11
N GLU A 34 2.49 3.51 3.36
CA GLU A 34 1.18 3.94 3.85
C GLU A 34 0.05 3.23 3.11
N HIS A 35 -1.12 3.19 3.72
CA HIS A 35 -2.35 2.69 3.10
C HIS A 35 -3.09 3.78 2.32
N LEU A 36 -2.87 5.05 2.71
CA LEU A 36 -3.50 6.21 2.10
C LEU A 36 -2.88 6.53 0.74
N ASN A 37 -3.71 6.73 -0.27
CA ASN A 37 -3.31 7.30 -1.55
C ASN A 37 -3.08 8.81 -1.38
N ILE A 38 -1.86 9.18 -1.02
CA ILE A 38 -1.50 10.56 -0.67
C ILE A 38 -1.76 11.52 -1.84
N GLN A 39 -1.41 11.14 -3.06
CA GLN A 39 -1.59 12.02 -4.22
C GLN A 39 -3.06 12.34 -4.45
N ARG A 40 -3.92 11.34 -4.40
CA ARG A 40 -5.38 11.50 -4.55
C ARG A 40 -5.98 12.32 -3.40
N TRP A 41 -5.55 12.02 -2.17
CA TRP A 41 -5.99 12.74 -0.98
C TRP A 41 -5.64 14.23 -1.03
N MET A 42 -4.39 14.54 -1.35
CA MET A 42 -3.92 15.92 -1.42
C MET A 42 -4.61 16.70 -2.55
N ARG A 43 -4.83 16.09 -3.72
CA ARG A 43 -5.61 16.71 -4.80
C ARG A 43 -7.04 17.02 -4.38
N ALA A 44 -7.69 16.11 -3.66
CA ALA A 44 -9.05 16.35 -3.17
C ALA A 44 -9.11 17.50 -2.16
N LEU A 45 -8.17 17.57 -1.22
CA LEU A 45 -8.06 18.70 -0.28
C LEU A 45 -7.80 20.03 -1.01
N GLN A 46 -6.85 20.06 -1.95
CA GLN A 46 -6.51 21.26 -2.72
C GLN A 46 -7.65 21.74 -3.61
N ASN A 47 -8.49 20.82 -4.09
CA ASN A 47 -9.69 21.13 -4.87
C ASN A 47 -10.90 21.49 -4.00
N GLY A 48 -10.74 21.55 -2.68
CA GLY A 48 -11.82 21.96 -1.78
C GLY A 48 -12.94 20.94 -1.64
N CYS A 49 -12.65 19.62 -1.82
CA CYS A 49 -13.66 18.58 -1.66
C CYS A 49 -14.17 18.56 -0.22
N GLU A 50 -15.46 18.92 -0.02
CA GLU A 50 -16.07 19.13 1.30
C GLU A 50 -15.97 17.89 2.19
N SER A 51 -16.25 16.69 1.65
CA SER A 51 -16.17 15.44 2.42
C SER A 51 -14.75 15.12 2.84
N THR A 52 -13.76 15.41 1.99
CA THR A 52 -12.35 15.19 2.31
C THR A 52 -11.83 16.20 3.33
N LEU A 53 -12.24 17.46 3.23
CA LEU A 53 -11.94 18.50 4.21
C LEU A 53 -12.53 18.14 5.58
N LEU A 54 -13.79 17.73 5.63
CA LEU A 54 -14.44 17.31 6.86
C LEU A 54 -13.71 16.10 7.49
N ALA A 55 -13.34 15.11 6.67
CA ALA A 55 -12.60 13.94 7.15
C ALA A 55 -11.21 14.32 7.68
N TYR A 56 -10.54 15.26 7.02
CA TYR A 56 -9.25 15.79 7.46
C TYR A 56 -9.35 16.48 8.81
N ASP A 57 -10.35 17.35 9.01
CA ASP A 57 -10.58 18.08 10.26
C ASP A 57 -10.86 17.15 11.44
N HIS A 58 -11.46 15.99 11.16
CA HIS A 58 -11.70 14.93 12.16
C HIS A 58 -10.58 13.88 12.27
N GLY A 59 -9.47 14.04 11.54
CA GLY A 59 -8.35 13.07 11.56
C GLY A 59 -8.71 11.69 11.01
N VAL A 60 -9.68 11.61 10.09
CA VAL A 60 -10.16 10.37 9.48
C VAL A 60 -9.76 10.33 8.00
N THR A 61 -9.18 9.20 7.56
CA THR A 61 -8.79 8.99 6.16
C THR A 61 -9.60 7.89 5.46
N GLY A 62 -10.33 7.08 6.24
CA GLY A 62 -11.12 5.94 5.75
C GLY A 62 -12.53 6.31 5.33
N ILE A 63 -12.71 7.29 4.42
CA ILE A 63 -14.04 7.62 3.91
C ILE A 63 -14.52 6.64 2.85
N SER A 64 -15.85 6.43 2.81
CA SER A 64 -16.49 5.45 1.94
C SER A 64 -16.30 5.77 0.46
N ARG A 65 -16.30 4.74 -0.36
CA ARG A 65 -16.38 4.86 -1.83
C ARG A 65 -17.59 5.67 -2.25
N GLY A 66 -17.39 6.50 -3.27
CA GLY A 66 -18.48 7.22 -3.92
C GLY A 66 -18.81 8.58 -3.32
N ILE A 67 -18.21 8.98 -2.19
CA ILE A 67 -18.43 10.33 -1.66
C ILE A 67 -17.89 11.37 -2.64
N ASP A 68 -16.71 11.15 -3.23
CA ASP A 68 -16.09 12.11 -4.16
C ASP A 68 -16.03 11.59 -5.60
N GLY A 69 -16.95 10.72 -5.99
CA GLY A 69 -16.93 10.10 -7.33
C GLY A 69 -15.80 9.11 -7.56
N VAL A 70 -15.04 8.75 -6.53
CA VAL A 70 -13.95 7.75 -6.61
C VAL A 70 -14.57 6.37 -6.77
N LYS A 71 -14.38 5.76 -7.94
CA LYS A 71 -15.06 4.51 -8.33
C LYS A 71 -14.42 3.25 -7.78
N LEU A 72 -13.09 3.21 -7.62
CA LEU A 72 -12.34 2.03 -7.17
C LEU A 72 -11.25 2.44 -6.17
N GLY A 73 -10.93 1.53 -5.23
CA GLY A 73 -9.85 1.71 -4.27
C GLY A 73 -10.06 2.77 -3.20
N GLY A 74 -10.83 3.82 -3.49
CA GLY A 74 -10.99 4.98 -2.61
C GLY A 74 -9.64 5.60 -2.26
N TYR A 75 -9.56 6.26 -1.11
CA TYR A 75 -8.29 6.80 -0.60
C TYR A 75 -7.39 5.74 0.04
N GLN A 76 -7.87 4.52 0.26
CA GLN A 76 -7.11 3.46 0.94
C GLN A 76 -6.31 2.56 -0.02
N ALA A 77 -6.33 2.82 -1.32
CA ALA A 77 -5.54 2.11 -2.32
C ALA A 77 -4.33 2.96 -2.72
N ALA A 78 -3.24 2.90 -1.94
CA ALA A 78 -2.06 3.73 -2.13
C ALA A 78 -1.41 3.59 -3.52
N PHE A 79 -1.56 2.42 -4.16
CA PHE A 79 -0.97 2.14 -5.48
C PHE A 79 -1.96 2.25 -6.63
N ASP A 80 -3.18 2.75 -6.38
CA ASP A 80 -4.07 3.23 -7.44
C ASP A 80 -3.58 4.58 -7.98
N ILE A 81 -3.87 4.91 -9.24
CA ILE A 81 -3.42 6.15 -9.86
C ILE A 81 -4.58 6.90 -10.51
N ASP A 82 -4.53 8.22 -10.45
CA ASP A 82 -5.41 9.10 -11.23
C ASP A 82 -4.77 9.49 -12.55
N THR A 83 -3.45 9.67 -12.55
CA THR A 83 -2.65 9.97 -13.74
C THR A 83 -1.39 9.08 -13.78
N LEU A 84 -0.77 8.94 -14.95
CA LEU A 84 0.49 8.18 -15.08
C LEU A 84 1.66 8.81 -14.32
N GLU A 85 1.59 10.09 -14.03
CA GLU A 85 2.59 10.81 -13.24
C GLU A 85 2.65 10.29 -11.79
N ASP A 86 1.53 9.77 -11.27
CA ASP A 86 1.47 9.19 -9.93
C ASP A 86 2.42 7.97 -9.77
N VAL A 87 2.73 7.29 -10.88
CA VAL A 87 3.66 6.15 -10.88
C VAL A 87 5.06 6.56 -10.41
N GLU A 88 5.53 7.75 -10.78
CA GLU A 88 6.86 8.23 -10.34
C GLU A 88 6.90 8.46 -8.83
N TYR A 89 5.85 9.05 -8.27
CA TYR A 89 5.71 9.18 -6.82
C TYR A 89 5.68 7.81 -6.13
N GLN A 90 4.95 6.85 -6.68
CA GLN A 90 4.85 5.50 -6.12
C GLN A 90 6.19 4.75 -6.13
N LYS A 91 7.09 5.01 -7.08
CA LYS A 91 8.45 4.46 -7.08
C LYS A 91 9.22 4.90 -5.82
N GLU A 92 9.12 6.17 -5.46
CA GLU A 92 9.76 6.71 -4.25
C GLU A 92 9.11 6.17 -2.98
N VAL A 93 7.77 6.03 -2.96
CA VAL A 93 7.03 5.41 -1.85
C VAL A 93 7.48 3.97 -1.62
N LEU A 94 7.66 3.19 -2.68
CA LEU A 94 8.14 1.80 -2.58
C LEU A 94 9.56 1.72 -2.03
N LYS A 95 10.46 2.59 -2.52
CA LYS A 95 11.84 2.64 -2.05
C LYS A 95 11.91 3.01 -0.58
N THR A 96 11.37 4.18 -0.22
CA THR A 96 11.42 4.69 1.16
C THR A 96 10.65 3.81 2.13
N GLY A 97 9.56 3.19 1.68
CA GLY A 97 8.79 2.23 2.48
C GLY A 97 9.56 0.95 2.78
N LEU A 98 10.27 0.39 1.79
CA LEU A 98 11.11 -0.79 2.00
C LEU A 98 12.34 -0.49 2.87
N ASP A 99 12.93 0.71 2.73
CA ASP A 99 14.05 1.15 3.57
C ASP A 99 13.58 1.29 5.03
N LEU A 100 12.41 1.89 5.27
CA LEU A 100 11.79 1.97 6.59
C LEU A 100 11.43 0.57 7.15
N PHE A 101 10.92 -0.33 6.30
CA PHE A 101 10.63 -1.70 6.72
C PHE A 101 11.90 -2.42 7.21
N GLU A 102 12.99 -2.28 6.46
CA GLU A 102 14.29 -2.88 6.83
C GLU A 102 14.84 -2.28 8.13
N GLU A 103 14.72 -0.97 8.33
CA GLU A 103 15.08 -0.30 9.58
C GLU A 103 14.30 -0.84 10.79
N LEU A 104 12.99 -1.06 10.61
CA LEU A 104 12.10 -1.50 11.70
C LEU A 104 12.27 -2.99 12.05
N TYR A 105 12.52 -3.84 11.07
CA TYR A 105 12.49 -5.30 11.25
C TYR A 105 13.85 -5.98 11.08
N GLY A 106 14.90 -5.25 10.65
CA GLY A 106 16.24 -5.78 10.49
C GLY A 106 16.45 -6.67 9.27
N TYR A 107 15.45 -6.74 8.37
CA TYR A 107 15.57 -7.47 7.11
C TYR A 107 14.70 -6.84 6.03
N ARG A 108 15.07 -7.03 4.76
CA ARG A 108 14.29 -6.56 3.60
C ARG A 108 13.25 -7.60 3.21
N SER A 109 11.98 -7.19 3.12
CA SER A 109 10.90 -8.09 2.72
C SER A 109 11.13 -8.63 1.30
N LYS A 110 10.88 -9.91 1.12
CA LYS A 110 10.82 -10.57 -0.19
C LYS A 110 9.41 -10.62 -0.78
N PHE A 111 8.42 -10.32 0.04
CA PHE A 111 7.01 -10.39 -0.30
C PHE A 111 6.39 -9.00 -0.16
N PHE A 112 5.56 -8.62 -1.14
CA PHE A 112 4.82 -7.38 -1.14
C PHE A 112 3.34 -7.62 -1.47
N ILE A 113 2.45 -6.99 -0.73
CA ILE A 113 1.01 -6.97 -1.01
C ILE A 113 0.60 -5.52 -1.25
N PRO A 114 0.21 -5.13 -2.47
CA PRO A 114 -0.31 -3.78 -2.72
C PRO A 114 -1.60 -3.53 -1.92
N THR A 115 -1.69 -2.35 -1.30
CA THR A 115 -2.86 -1.96 -0.51
C THR A 115 -4.12 -1.96 -1.36
N ASN A 116 -5.16 -2.68 -0.92
CA ASN A 116 -6.44 -2.86 -1.63
C ASN A 116 -6.34 -3.37 -3.08
N GLY A 117 -5.17 -3.83 -3.54
CA GLY A 117 -4.99 -4.62 -4.75
C GLY A 117 -4.56 -3.90 -6.03
N PRO A 118 -4.96 -2.66 -6.38
CA PRO A 118 -4.47 -2.00 -7.59
C PRO A 118 -2.95 -1.82 -7.56
N PHE A 119 -2.31 -2.14 -8.70
CA PHE A 119 -0.86 -2.00 -8.84
C PHE A 119 -0.48 -1.88 -10.32
N ASN A 120 0.22 -0.80 -10.67
CA ASN A 120 0.64 -0.57 -12.06
C ASN A 120 1.85 -1.44 -12.42
N ASN A 121 1.80 -2.13 -13.56
CA ASN A 121 2.83 -3.09 -13.97
C ASN A 121 4.21 -2.44 -14.21
N GLN A 122 4.30 -1.13 -14.45
CA GLN A 122 5.58 -0.44 -14.53
C GLN A 122 6.37 -0.50 -13.23
N LEU A 123 5.67 -0.67 -12.08
CA LEU A 123 6.29 -0.78 -10.77
C LEU A 123 6.89 -2.17 -10.50
N GLU A 124 6.53 -3.21 -11.26
CA GLU A 124 7.08 -4.56 -11.05
C GLU A 124 8.61 -4.60 -11.16
N SER A 125 9.17 -3.93 -12.18
CA SER A 125 10.63 -3.86 -12.35
C SER A 125 11.30 -3.11 -11.20
N VAL A 126 10.60 -2.14 -10.62
CA VAL A 126 11.09 -1.34 -9.49
C VAL A 126 11.12 -2.21 -8.23
N VAL A 127 10.00 -2.85 -7.86
CA VAL A 127 9.95 -3.70 -6.67
C VAL A 127 10.91 -4.88 -6.79
N LYS A 128 11.10 -5.44 -8.00
CA LYS A 128 12.11 -6.48 -8.25
C LYS A 128 13.52 -6.01 -7.96
N LYS A 129 13.90 -4.83 -8.45
CA LYS A 129 15.21 -4.22 -8.17
C LYS A 129 15.41 -3.89 -6.70
N LEU A 130 14.32 -3.58 -5.99
CA LEU A 130 14.32 -3.31 -4.55
C LEU A 130 14.35 -4.59 -3.69
N GLY A 131 14.35 -5.77 -4.30
CA GLY A 131 14.52 -7.05 -3.62
C GLY A 131 13.25 -7.86 -3.39
N ILE A 132 12.10 -7.43 -3.88
CA ILE A 132 10.85 -8.18 -3.83
C ILE A 132 10.88 -9.30 -4.90
N ASP A 133 10.59 -10.51 -4.47
CA ASP A 133 10.50 -11.69 -5.34
C ASP A 133 9.05 -12.14 -5.56
N TYR A 134 8.16 -11.83 -4.62
CA TYR A 134 6.77 -12.30 -4.59
C TYR A 134 5.80 -11.14 -4.44
N LEU A 135 4.72 -11.17 -5.23
CA LEU A 135 3.64 -10.18 -5.20
C LEU A 135 2.31 -10.86 -4.87
N GLY A 136 1.75 -10.55 -3.71
CA GLY A 136 0.44 -11.06 -3.29
C GLY A 136 -0.68 -10.28 -3.98
N THR A 137 -1.47 -10.98 -4.80
CA THR A 137 -2.65 -10.39 -5.46
C THR A 137 -3.83 -11.37 -5.42
N GLY A 138 -5.03 -10.87 -5.74
CA GLY A 138 -6.16 -11.73 -6.04
C GLY A 138 -6.03 -12.42 -7.39
N LYS A 139 -6.97 -13.34 -7.73
CA LYS A 139 -7.03 -14.00 -9.04
C LYS A 139 -7.09 -13.02 -10.22
N ILE A 140 -7.64 -11.83 -9.98
CA ILE A 140 -7.68 -10.74 -10.94
C ILE A 140 -6.96 -9.55 -10.30
N GLN A 141 -5.78 -9.24 -10.80
CA GLN A 141 -5.05 -8.04 -10.44
C GLN A 141 -5.54 -6.90 -11.34
N LEU A 142 -5.81 -5.75 -10.72
CA LEU A 142 -6.19 -4.53 -11.43
C LEU A 142 -4.95 -3.67 -11.64
N GLU A 143 -4.56 -3.49 -12.91
CA GLU A 143 -3.54 -2.52 -13.30
C GLU A 143 -4.23 -1.17 -13.57
N PRO A 144 -4.02 -0.15 -12.74
CA PRO A 144 -4.57 1.17 -12.99
C PRO A 144 -3.77 1.87 -14.10
N LEU A 145 -4.50 2.47 -15.05
CA LEU A 145 -3.95 3.18 -16.21
C LEU A 145 -4.14 4.70 -16.12
N GLY A 146 -4.72 5.20 -15.01
CA GLY A 146 -5.16 6.57 -14.85
C GLY A 146 -6.58 6.80 -15.41
N ASN A 147 -7.16 7.97 -15.10
CA ASN A 147 -8.49 8.37 -15.54
C ASN A 147 -9.60 7.33 -15.25
N ASN A 148 -9.53 6.65 -14.09
CA ASN A 148 -10.43 5.55 -13.71
C ASN A 148 -10.46 4.38 -14.72
N GLN A 149 -9.39 4.18 -15.51
CA GLN A 149 -9.26 3.06 -16.39
C GLN A 149 -8.39 1.97 -15.76
N TYR A 150 -8.77 0.72 -15.98
CA TYR A 150 -8.07 -0.44 -15.41
C TYR A 150 -7.96 -1.55 -16.46
N LYS A 151 -6.79 -2.19 -16.47
CA LYS A 151 -6.57 -3.44 -17.18
C LYS A 151 -6.60 -4.59 -16.17
N LYS A 152 -7.30 -5.66 -16.53
CA LYS A 152 -7.40 -6.86 -15.69
C LYS A 152 -6.34 -7.87 -16.12
N HIS A 153 -5.58 -8.36 -15.14
CA HIS A 153 -4.62 -9.44 -15.35
C HIS A 153 -5.05 -10.66 -14.55
N PHE A 154 -5.15 -11.79 -15.21
CA PHE A 154 -5.41 -13.06 -14.54
C PHE A 154 -4.12 -13.55 -13.89
N CYS A 155 -4.16 -13.75 -12.57
CA CYS A 155 -3.06 -14.23 -11.75
C CYS A 155 -3.42 -15.58 -11.11
N TYR A 156 -2.43 -16.44 -10.96
CA TYR A 156 -2.54 -17.71 -10.24
C TYR A 156 -1.24 -17.98 -9.51
N LEU A 157 -1.30 -18.78 -8.45
CA LEU A 157 -0.15 -19.11 -7.63
C LEU A 157 0.96 -19.76 -8.48
N GLY A 158 2.16 -19.18 -8.39
CA GLY A 158 3.33 -19.63 -9.16
C GLY A 158 3.44 -19.02 -10.57
N LYS A 159 2.48 -18.18 -11.01
CA LYS A 159 2.65 -17.41 -12.25
C LYS A 159 3.83 -16.45 -12.11
N LYS A 160 4.67 -16.39 -13.13
CA LYS A 160 5.82 -15.48 -13.19
C LYS A 160 5.55 -14.35 -14.17
N SER A 161 5.81 -13.12 -13.78
CA SER A 161 5.74 -11.96 -14.66
C SER A 161 6.97 -11.88 -15.57
N ASN A 162 6.91 -11.04 -16.60
CA ASN A 162 8.05 -10.77 -17.48
C ASN A 162 9.25 -10.15 -16.73
N ASN A 163 8.99 -9.48 -15.61
CA ASN A 163 10.02 -8.89 -14.75
C ASN A 163 10.58 -9.88 -13.69
N GLY A 164 10.12 -11.14 -13.71
CA GLY A 164 10.59 -12.18 -12.80
C GLY A 164 9.95 -12.16 -11.42
N ILE A 165 8.88 -11.41 -11.22
CA ILE A 165 8.06 -11.44 -10.00
C ILE A 165 7.17 -12.70 -10.05
N MET A 166 7.04 -13.37 -8.93
CA MET A 166 6.14 -14.52 -8.75
C MET A 166 4.85 -14.08 -8.03
N TYR A 167 3.71 -14.50 -8.54
CA TYR A 167 2.39 -14.25 -7.96
C TYR A 167 1.92 -15.39 -7.09
#